data_c7336747220f98a64be3cdcc6ec53a36
#
_entry.id   c7336747220f98a64be3cdcc6ec53a36
#
_cell.length_a   1.000
_cell.length_b   1.000
_cell.length_c   1.000
_cell.angle_alpha   90.00
_cell.angle_beta   90.00
_cell.angle_gamma   90.00
#
_symmetry.space_group_name_H-M   'P 1'
#
loop_
_entity.id
_entity.type
_entity.pdbx_description
1 polymer ?
#
loop_
_entity_poly.entity_id
_entity_poly.type
_entity_poly.pdbx_seq_one_letter_code
_entity_poly.pdbx_strand_id
1 'polypeptide(L)' 'VSIPLMMTNKMRWELNHLGYSKDDIKNMTPKEGWDKITKNKSK' A
#
# COMPACT_ATOMS: atom_id res chain seq x y z
N VAL A 1 -12.57 6.43 9.97
CA VAL A 1 -11.61 5.40 9.56
C VAL A 1 -10.20 5.94 9.67
N SER A 2 -9.37 5.24 10.38
CA SER A 2 -8.00 5.66 10.62
C SER A 2 -7.07 5.06 9.57
N ILE A 3 -6.13 5.87 9.11
CA ILE A 3 -5.10 5.40 8.21
C ILE A 3 -3.95 4.88 9.07
N PRO A 4 -3.51 3.64 8.85
CA PRO A 4 -2.41 3.10 9.66
C PRO A 4 -1.12 3.87 9.42
N LEU A 5 -0.39 4.08 10.51
CA LEU A 5 0.88 4.77 10.41
C LEU A 5 2.01 3.84 10.00
N MET A 6 1.76 2.54 10.08
CA MET A 6 2.75 1.55 9.74
C MET A 6 2.25 0.70 8.60
N MET A 7 3.17 0.32 7.74
CA MET A 7 2.84 -0.57 6.63
C MET A 7 2.80 -2.01 7.14
N THR A 8 1.63 -2.64 7.02
CA THR A 8 1.46 -4.01 7.47
C THR A 8 1.83 -4.97 6.35
N ASN A 9 2.00 -6.24 6.71
CA ASN A 9 2.28 -7.27 5.72
C ASN A 9 1.16 -7.35 4.69
N LYS A 10 -0.06 -7.17 5.15
CA LYS A 10 -1.20 -7.21 4.25
C LYS A 10 -1.11 -6.10 3.21
N MET A 11 -0.72 -4.92 3.64
CA MET A 11 -0.58 -3.81 2.71
C MET A 11 0.49 -4.08 1.68
N ARG A 12 1.61 -4.64 2.11
CA ARG A 12 2.69 -4.99 1.20
C ARG A 12 2.21 -6.00 0.17
N TRP A 13 1.47 -6.98 0.65
CA TRP A 13 0.95 -8.02 -0.21
C TRP A 13 0.03 -7.42 -1.28
N GLU A 14 -0.85 -6.53 -0.85
CA GLU A 14 -1.76 -5.87 -1.77
C GLU A 14 -1.01 -5.06 -2.82
N LEU A 15 -0.04 -4.28 -2.35
CA LEU A 15 0.74 -3.45 -3.27
C LEU A 15 1.50 -4.31 -4.27
N ASN A 16 2.04 -5.42 -3.82
CA ASN A 16 2.75 -6.32 -4.70
C ASN A 16 1.83 -6.86 -5.78
N HIS A 17 0.61 -7.17 -5.39
CA HIS A 17 -0.38 -7.66 -6.35
C HIS A 17 -0.79 -6.58 -7.35
N LEU A 18 -0.66 -5.34 -6.96
CA LEU A 18 -0.98 -4.24 -7.86
C LEU A 18 0.12 -3.98 -8.87
N GLY A 19 1.26 -4.62 -8.69
CA GLY A 19 2.35 -4.47 -9.63
C GLY A 19 3.55 -3.72 -9.11
N TYR A 20 3.55 -3.38 -7.82
CA TYR A 20 4.67 -2.67 -7.22
C TYR A 20 5.70 -3.67 -6.73
N SER A 21 6.96 -3.36 -6.94
CA SER A 21 8.04 -4.23 -6.49
C SER A 21 8.31 -3.99 -5.02
N LYS A 22 9.12 -4.87 -4.44
CA LYS A 22 9.48 -4.74 -3.04
C LYS A 22 10.20 -3.42 -2.78
N ASP A 23 11.07 -3.05 -3.69
CA ASP A 23 11.80 -1.80 -3.56
C ASP A 23 10.85 -0.62 -3.57
N ASP A 24 9.89 -0.65 -4.47
CA ASP A 24 8.89 0.42 -4.53
C ASP A 24 8.11 0.50 -3.23
N ILE A 25 7.69 -0.63 -2.74
CA ILE A 25 6.92 -0.68 -1.50
C ILE A 25 7.76 -0.19 -0.33
N LYS A 26 9.02 -0.56 -0.31
CA LYS A 26 9.91 -0.16 0.76
C LYS A 26 10.13 1.35 0.80
N ASN A 27 10.22 1.97 -0.36
CA ASN A 27 10.42 3.40 -0.46
C ASN A 27 9.13 4.19 -0.31
N MET A 28 8.04 3.48 -0.27
CA MET A 28 6.72 4.08 -0.17
C MET A 28 6.36 4.33 1.29
N THR A 29 5.72 5.44 1.57
CA THR A 29 5.22 5.67 2.91
C THR A 29 3.94 4.89 3.13
N PRO A 30 3.59 4.57 4.37
CA PRO A 30 2.34 3.84 4.64
C PRO A 30 1.13 4.59 4.09
N LYS A 31 1.16 5.90 4.17
CA LYS A 31 0.07 6.70 3.66
C LYS A 31 -0.08 6.54 2.16
N GLU A 32 1.05 6.56 1.46
CA GLU A 32 1.03 6.38 0.02
C GLU A 32 0.54 4.99 -0.35
N GLY A 33 1.02 4.00 0.38
CA GLY A 33 0.61 2.63 0.13
C GLY A 33 -0.89 2.46 0.30
N TRP A 34 -1.40 3.01 1.38
CA TRP A 34 -2.83 2.94 1.65
C TRP A 34 -3.63 3.65 0.57
N ASP A 35 -3.15 4.81 0.16
CA ASP A 35 -3.82 5.58 -0.87
C ASP A 35 -3.90 4.80 -2.18
N LYS A 36 -2.81 4.16 -2.55
CA LYS A 36 -2.79 3.39 -3.78
C LYS A 36 -3.73 2.19 -3.72
N ILE A 37 -3.76 1.53 -2.58
CA ILE A 37 -4.65 0.39 -2.40
C ILE A 37 -6.11 0.83 -2.46
N THR A 38 -6.42 1.89 -1.76
CA THR A 38 -7.79 2.40 -1.73
C THR A 38 -8.22 2.87 -3.10
N LYS A 39 -7.32 3.54 -3.79
CA LYS A 39 -7.64 4.05 -5.11
C LYS A 39 -7.93 2.93 -6.09
N ASN A 40 -7.21 1.83 -5.94
CA ASN A 40 -7.42 0.68 -6.82
C ASN A 40 -8.73 -0.04 -6.52
N LYS A 41 -9.07 -0.11 -5.25
CA LYS A 41 -10.31 -0.78 -4.86
C LYS A 41 -11.51 0.09 -5.10
N SER A 42 -11.32 1.37 -4.96
CA SER A 42 -12.42 2.31 -5.15
C SER A 42 -12.66 2.52 -6.62
N LYS A 43 -13.78 2.10 -7.07
CA LYS A 43 -14.11 2.22 -8.49
C LYS A 43 -15.01 3.41 -8.73
#